data_ac0b32d291b197624447e35703c664ba
#
_entry.id   ac0b32d291b197624447e35703c664ba
#
_cell.length_a   1.000
_cell.length_b   1.000
_cell.length_c   1.000
_cell.angle_alpha   90.00
_cell.angle_beta   90.00
_cell.angle_gamma   90.00
#
_symmetry.space_group_name_H-M   'P 1'
#
loop_
_entity.id
_entity.type
_entity.pdbx_description
1 polymer ?
#
loop_
_entity_poly.entity_id
_entity_poly.type
_entity_poly.pdbx_seq_one_letter_code
_entity_poly.pdbx_strand_id
1 'polypeptide(L)'
;MAVMIRSPGRQRSLLMLGDLIVVLLTTVTGFANHGELASAGLSRMAATFVPFAFAWFVVSPWLGCFEPERVTRLTDLWRPPLAALLAAPLGAIVRGLWLGAPVIPAFAVVMGAVVAAAMFAWRLVAVSVIRHVAGAGG
;
A
#
# COMPACT_ATOMS: atom_id res chain seq x y z
N MET A 1 9.74 -7.76 23.02
CA MET A 1 9.43 -7.04 21.78
C MET A 1 10.30 -7.50 20.59
N ALA A 2 11.62 -7.60 20.74
CA ALA A 2 12.53 -8.07 19.69
C ALA A 2 12.23 -9.51 19.20
N VAL A 3 11.89 -10.44 20.09
CA VAL A 3 11.51 -11.82 19.74
C VAL A 3 10.19 -11.88 18.93
N MET A 4 9.29 -10.92 19.17
CA MET A 4 8.00 -10.85 18.49
C MET A 4 8.10 -10.42 17.03
N ILE A 5 9.14 -9.67 16.64
CA ILE A 5 9.36 -9.20 15.26
C ILE A 5 10.15 -10.26 14.45
N ARG A 6 10.79 -11.22 15.08
CA ARG A 6 11.62 -12.24 14.44
C ARG A 6 10.86 -13.40 13.80
N SER A 7 9.56 -13.61 14.12
CA SER A 7 8.80 -14.66 13.45
C SER A 7 8.37 -14.23 12.03
N PRO A 8 8.69 -15.01 10.98
CA PRO A 8 8.39 -14.64 9.59
C PRO A 8 6.90 -14.35 9.34
N GLY A 9 6.01 -15.11 9.95
CA GLY A 9 4.56 -14.94 9.82
C GLY A 9 4.07 -13.62 10.41
N ARG A 10 4.58 -13.24 11.59
CA ARG A 10 4.19 -11.98 12.25
C ARG A 10 4.74 -10.76 11.50
N GLN A 11 5.96 -10.85 11.02
CA GLN A 11 6.56 -9.82 10.19
C GLN A 11 5.72 -9.57 8.92
N ARG A 12 5.31 -10.64 8.25
CA ARG A 12 4.41 -10.56 7.10
C ARG A 12 3.08 -9.88 7.45
N SER A 13 2.45 -10.28 8.55
CA SER A 13 1.17 -9.68 8.98
C SER A 13 1.31 -8.18 9.31
N LEU A 14 2.39 -7.77 9.96
CA LEU A 14 2.67 -6.36 10.26
C LEU A 14 2.88 -5.53 8.99
N LEU A 15 3.55 -6.09 8.00
CA LEU A 15 3.74 -5.44 6.71
C LEU A 15 2.42 -5.30 5.95
N MET A 16 1.61 -6.36 5.90
CA MET A 16 0.30 -6.33 5.26
C MET A 16 -0.63 -5.29 5.93
N LEU A 17 -0.62 -5.23 7.25
CA LEU A 17 -1.39 -4.23 8.01
C LEU A 17 -0.88 -2.81 7.73
N GLY A 18 0.42 -2.61 7.72
CA GLY A 18 1.03 -1.32 7.39
C GLY A 18 0.71 -0.87 5.96
N ASP A 19 0.75 -1.78 4.99
CA ASP A 19 0.37 -1.50 3.61
C ASP A 19 -1.10 -1.09 3.51
N LEU A 20 -1.99 -1.78 4.24
CA LEU A 20 -3.42 -1.44 4.28
C LEU A 20 -3.64 -0.03 4.85
N ILE A 21 -2.91 0.31 5.93
CA ILE A 21 -2.94 1.65 6.53
C ILE A 21 -2.44 2.70 5.53
N VAL A 22 -1.38 2.42 4.78
CA VAL A 22 -0.88 3.33 3.74
C VAL A 22 -1.93 3.59 2.67
N VAL A 23 -2.59 2.56 2.14
CA VAL A 23 -3.67 2.73 1.16
C VAL A 23 -4.84 3.53 1.75
N LEU A 24 -5.19 3.29 3.02
CA LEU A 24 -6.23 4.06 3.71
C LEU A 24 -5.85 5.54 3.85
N LEU A 25 -4.65 5.83 4.33
CA LEU A 25 -4.18 7.20 4.53
C LEU A 25 -4.07 7.96 3.21
N THR A 26 -3.59 7.34 2.14
CA THR A 26 -3.53 7.96 0.81
C THR A 26 -4.92 8.24 0.26
N THR A 27 -5.89 7.36 0.50
CA THR A 27 -7.29 7.59 0.14
C THR A 27 -7.86 8.78 0.90
N VAL A 28 -7.75 8.80 2.23
CA VAL A 28 -8.26 9.89 3.08
C VAL A 28 -7.62 11.22 2.72
N THR A 29 -6.30 11.25 2.54
CA THR A 29 -5.56 12.45 2.15
C THR A 29 -5.98 12.96 0.78
N GLY A 30 -6.25 12.06 -0.17
CA GLY A 30 -6.78 12.42 -1.49
C GLY A 30 -8.12 13.15 -1.37
N PHE A 31 -9.08 12.60 -0.64
CA PHE A 31 -10.37 13.26 -0.40
C PHE A 31 -10.23 14.59 0.35
N ALA A 32 -9.30 14.67 1.33
CA ALA A 32 -9.02 15.90 2.06
C ALA A 32 -8.51 17.02 1.15
N ASN A 33 -7.55 16.69 0.27
CA ASN A 33 -6.95 17.66 -0.65
C ASN A 33 -7.94 18.19 -1.69
N HIS A 34 -8.97 17.41 -2.03
CA HIS A 34 -10.06 17.86 -2.91
C HIS A 34 -11.20 18.54 -2.19
N GLY A 35 -11.11 18.71 -0.86
CA GLY A 35 -12.18 19.31 -0.04
C GLY A 35 -13.44 18.44 0.06
N GLU A 36 -13.34 17.16 -0.28
CA GLU A 36 -14.48 16.24 -0.39
C GLU A 36 -14.71 15.37 0.85
N LEU A 37 -13.92 15.52 1.93
CA LEU A 37 -14.02 14.67 3.13
C LEU A 37 -15.43 14.68 3.73
N ALA A 38 -16.06 15.86 3.80
CA ALA A 38 -17.39 16.00 4.38
C ALA A 38 -18.52 15.66 3.40
N SER A 39 -18.31 15.91 2.09
CA SER A 39 -19.33 15.78 1.05
C SER A 39 -19.35 14.41 0.36
N ALA A 40 -18.19 13.74 0.27
CA ALA A 40 -18.08 12.47 -0.44
C ALA A 40 -18.77 11.30 0.28
N GLY A 41 -18.90 11.37 1.60
CA GLY A 41 -19.44 10.31 2.42
C GLY A 41 -18.56 9.06 2.49
N LEU A 42 -18.83 8.21 3.48
CA LEU A 42 -18.08 6.95 3.68
C LEU A 42 -18.17 5.99 2.50
N SER A 43 -19.30 6.00 1.76
CA SER A 43 -19.51 5.10 0.62
C SER A 43 -18.54 5.36 -0.53
N ARG A 44 -18.28 6.63 -0.88
CA ARG A 44 -17.32 6.99 -1.93
C ARG A 44 -15.88 6.73 -1.50
N MET A 45 -15.57 6.98 -0.23
CA MET A 45 -14.26 6.63 0.32
C MET A 45 -14.02 5.12 0.28
N ALA A 46 -15.01 4.32 0.69
CA ALA A 46 -14.96 2.87 0.61
C ALA A 46 -14.82 2.38 -0.83
N ALA A 47 -15.58 2.98 -1.78
CA ALA A 47 -15.49 2.68 -3.21
C ALA A 47 -14.15 3.08 -3.86
N THR A 48 -13.29 3.79 -3.15
CA THR A 48 -11.90 4.05 -3.56
C THR A 48 -10.93 3.15 -2.79
N PHE A 49 -11.02 3.13 -1.46
CA PHE A 49 -10.12 2.34 -0.62
C PHE A 49 -10.18 0.84 -0.92
N VAL A 50 -11.38 0.24 -0.96
CA VAL A 50 -11.53 -1.22 -1.12
C VAL A 50 -10.99 -1.72 -2.47
N PRO A 51 -11.30 -1.12 -3.63
CA PRO A 51 -10.72 -1.54 -4.90
C PRO A 51 -9.20 -1.43 -4.96
N PHE A 52 -8.61 -0.37 -4.41
CA PHE A 52 -7.15 -0.21 -4.41
C PHE A 52 -6.47 -1.15 -3.43
N ALA A 53 -7.05 -1.39 -2.25
CA ALA A 53 -6.56 -2.41 -1.32
C ALA A 53 -6.64 -3.82 -1.94
N PHE A 54 -7.75 -4.15 -2.59
CA PHE A 54 -7.91 -5.42 -3.32
C PHE A 54 -6.83 -5.56 -4.40
N ALA A 55 -6.68 -4.55 -5.27
CA ALA A 55 -5.69 -4.57 -6.34
C ALA A 55 -4.26 -4.71 -5.80
N TRP A 56 -3.94 -4.04 -4.69
CA TRP A 56 -2.67 -4.16 -4.00
C TRP A 56 -2.38 -5.61 -3.60
N PHE A 57 -3.30 -6.26 -2.89
CA PHE A 57 -3.11 -7.63 -2.41
C PHE A 57 -3.17 -8.68 -3.52
N VAL A 58 -3.75 -8.37 -4.67
CA VAL A 58 -3.68 -9.22 -5.87
C VAL A 58 -2.30 -9.13 -6.53
N VAL A 59 -1.74 -7.93 -6.66
CA VAL A 59 -0.50 -7.71 -7.45
C VAL A 59 0.76 -7.88 -6.60
N SER A 60 0.79 -7.38 -5.37
CA SER A 60 2.00 -7.33 -4.54
C SER A 60 2.65 -8.70 -4.23
N PRO A 61 1.90 -9.81 -4.06
CA PRO A 61 2.52 -11.12 -3.86
C PRO A 61 3.36 -11.59 -5.04
N TRP A 62 2.94 -11.28 -6.27
CA TRP A 62 3.66 -11.66 -7.50
C TRP A 62 5.04 -11.01 -7.62
N LEU A 63 5.21 -9.84 -6.99
CA LEU A 63 6.51 -9.16 -6.89
C LEU A 63 7.30 -9.55 -5.63
N GLY A 64 6.81 -10.48 -4.82
CA GLY A 64 7.49 -10.93 -3.60
C GLY A 64 7.53 -9.86 -2.50
N CYS A 65 6.55 -8.94 -2.47
CA CYS A 65 6.50 -7.85 -1.49
C CYS A 65 6.35 -8.33 -0.04
N PHE A 66 5.96 -9.58 0.17
CA PHE A 66 5.75 -10.19 1.50
C PHE A 66 6.70 -11.34 1.80
N GLU A 67 7.72 -11.57 0.96
CA GLU A 67 8.72 -12.59 1.20
C GLU A 67 9.70 -12.13 2.29
N PRO A 68 9.84 -12.87 3.42
CA PRO A 68 10.64 -12.44 4.57
C PRO A 68 12.10 -12.13 4.22
N GLU A 69 12.66 -12.87 3.27
CA GLU A 69 14.05 -12.70 2.82
C GLU A 69 14.27 -11.39 2.05
N ARG A 70 13.24 -10.91 1.35
CA ARG A 70 13.31 -9.72 0.51
C ARG A 70 12.96 -8.45 1.27
N VAL A 71 12.05 -8.55 2.22
CA VAL A 71 11.55 -7.40 3.00
C VAL A 71 12.66 -6.68 3.77
N THR A 72 13.73 -7.39 4.16
CA THR A 72 14.85 -6.82 4.91
C THR A 72 15.95 -6.24 4.02
N ARG A 73 15.85 -6.36 2.69
CA ARG A 73 16.87 -5.91 1.74
C ARG A 73 16.54 -4.53 1.18
N LEU A 74 17.48 -3.59 1.31
CA LEU A 74 17.35 -2.26 0.69
C LEU A 74 17.31 -2.34 -0.84
N THR A 75 17.96 -3.34 -1.43
CA THR A 75 17.96 -3.58 -2.88
C THR A 75 16.61 -3.96 -3.45
N ASP A 76 15.67 -4.41 -2.62
CA ASP A 76 14.33 -4.84 -3.03
C ASP A 76 13.24 -3.75 -2.78
N LEU A 77 13.63 -2.55 -2.32
CA LEU A 77 12.70 -1.45 -2.04
C LEU A 77 11.95 -0.91 -3.26
N TRP A 78 12.39 -1.22 -4.47
CA TRP A 78 11.70 -0.85 -5.71
C TRP A 78 10.43 -1.68 -5.98
N ARG A 79 10.30 -2.86 -5.36
CA ARG A 79 9.20 -3.80 -5.58
C ARG A 79 7.84 -3.25 -5.13
N PRO A 80 7.67 -2.74 -3.90
CA PRO A 80 6.40 -2.17 -3.46
C PRO A 80 5.93 -0.98 -4.31
N PRO A 81 6.76 0.03 -4.65
CA PRO A 81 6.34 1.08 -5.57
C PRO A 81 5.91 0.55 -6.95
N LEU A 82 6.66 -0.39 -7.51
CA LEU A 82 6.29 -1.00 -8.79
C LEU A 82 4.96 -1.76 -8.68
N ALA A 83 4.76 -2.53 -7.60
CA ALA A 83 3.51 -3.21 -7.35
C ALA A 83 2.34 -2.24 -7.26
N ALA A 84 2.51 -1.08 -6.60
CA ALA A 84 1.49 -0.03 -6.52
C ALA A 84 1.14 0.56 -7.89
N LEU A 85 2.14 0.84 -8.72
CA LEU A 85 1.93 1.32 -10.09
C LEU A 85 1.18 0.31 -10.96
N LEU A 86 1.50 -0.98 -10.83
CA LEU A 86 0.82 -2.05 -11.56
C LEU A 86 -0.59 -2.35 -11.03
N ALA A 87 -0.80 -2.16 -9.72
CA ALA A 87 -2.10 -2.35 -9.09
C ALA A 87 -3.08 -1.20 -9.41
N ALA A 88 -2.58 0.02 -9.66
CA ALA A 88 -3.41 1.20 -9.83
C ALA A 88 -4.43 1.10 -10.98
N PRO A 89 -4.09 0.62 -12.18
CA PRO A 89 -5.09 0.41 -13.23
C PRO A 89 -6.19 -0.58 -12.83
N LEU A 90 -5.83 -1.68 -12.18
CA LEU A 90 -6.78 -2.66 -11.69
C LEU A 90 -7.72 -2.05 -10.64
N GLY A 91 -7.16 -1.32 -9.67
CA GLY A 91 -7.93 -0.61 -8.65
C GLY A 91 -8.91 0.41 -9.26
N ALA A 92 -8.45 1.16 -10.27
CA ALA A 92 -9.28 2.14 -10.97
C ALA A 92 -10.42 1.47 -11.77
N ILE A 93 -10.18 0.33 -12.41
CA ILE A 93 -11.21 -0.45 -13.12
C ILE A 93 -12.25 -0.96 -12.12
N VAL A 94 -11.83 -1.61 -11.04
CA VAL A 94 -12.75 -2.15 -10.02
C VAL A 94 -13.58 -1.02 -9.39
N ARG A 95 -12.95 0.14 -9.12
CA ARG A 95 -13.64 1.35 -8.64
C ARG A 95 -14.68 1.85 -9.65
N GLY A 96 -14.32 1.91 -10.92
CA GLY A 96 -15.24 2.32 -11.99
C GLY A 96 -16.46 1.41 -12.07
N LEU A 97 -16.25 0.10 -12.00
CA LEU A 97 -17.33 -0.90 -11.96
C LEU A 97 -18.22 -0.74 -10.72
N TRP A 98 -17.61 -0.49 -9.54
CA TRP A 98 -18.36 -0.27 -8.31
C TRP A 98 -19.26 0.96 -8.38
N LEU A 99 -18.75 2.05 -8.96
CA LEU A 99 -19.47 3.32 -9.05
C LEU A 99 -20.37 3.44 -10.28
N GLY A 100 -20.32 2.46 -11.20
CA GLY A 100 -21.00 2.58 -12.51
C GLY A 100 -20.50 3.79 -13.32
N ALA A 101 -19.22 4.15 -13.18
CA ALA A 101 -18.62 5.34 -13.77
C ALA A 101 -17.44 4.96 -14.67
N PRO A 102 -17.15 5.76 -15.71
CA PRO A 102 -16.00 5.51 -16.58
C PRO A 102 -14.69 5.62 -15.80
N VAL A 103 -13.70 4.81 -16.19
CA VAL A 103 -12.35 4.89 -15.65
C VAL A 103 -11.67 6.14 -16.21
N ILE A 104 -11.15 6.98 -15.32
CA ILE A 104 -10.38 8.18 -15.67
C ILE A 104 -8.89 7.81 -15.61
N PRO A 105 -8.17 7.73 -16.76
CA PRO A 105 -6.75 7.32 -16.77
C PRO A 105 -5.86 8.22 -15.90
N ALA A 106 -6.09 9.54 -15.93
CA ALA A 106 -5.34 10.49 -15.09
C ALA A 106 -5.48 10.18 -13.60
N PHE A 107 -6.66 9.77 -13.13
CA PHE A 107 -6.88 9.34 -11.75
C PHE A 107 -6.04 8.10 -11.41
N ALA A 108 -6.01 7.10 -12.29
CA ALA A 108 -5.22 5.88 -12.08
C ALA A 108 -3.72 6.20 -11.98
N VAL A 109 -3.22 7.07 -12.86
CA VAL A 109 -1.80 7.49 -12.85
C VAL A 109 -1.45 8.25 -11.57
N VAL A 110 -2.24 9.26 -11.19
CA VAL A 110 -1.99 10.06 -9.98
C VAL A 110 -2.09 9.20 -8.73
N MET A 111 -3.14 8.40 -8.62
CA MET A 111 -3.33 7.50 -7.47
C MET A 111 -2.19 6.47 -7.38
N GLY A 112 -1.80 5.89 -8.51
CA GLY A 112 -0.67 4.96 -8.58
C GLY A 112 0.64 5.59 -8.13
N ALA A 113 0.94 6.81 -8.58
CA ALA A 113 2.15 7.53 -8.21
C ALA A 113 2.18 7.88 -6.70
N VAL A 114 1.05 8.37 -6.16
CA VAL A 114 0.93 8.71 -4.74
C VAL A 114 1.07 7.48 -3.86
N VAL A 115 0.37 6.39 -4.18
CA VAL A 115 0.47 5.12 -3.43
C VAL A 115 1.88 4.54 -3.56
N ALA A 116 2.51 4.60 -4.73
CA ALA A 116 3.88 4.13 -4.93
C ALA A 116 4.89 4.89 -4.05
N ALA A 117 4.79 6.22 -4.00
CA ALA A 117 5.64 7.05 -3.15
C ALA A 117 5.42 6.74 -1.66
N ALA A 118 4.17 6.62 -1.23
CA ALA A 118 3.82 6.29 0.15
C ALA A 118 4.28 4.88 0.54
N MET A 119 4.13 3.89 -0.35
CA MET A 119 4.63 2.52 -0.14
C MET A 119 6.15 2.47 -0.05
N PHE A 120 6.86 3.24 -0.88
CA PHE A 120 8.31 3.35 -0.78
C PHE A 120 8.74 3.90 0.58
N ALA A 121 8.15 5.02 1.01
CA ALA A 121 8.43 5.64 2.30
C ALA A 121 8.13 4.70 3.47
N TRP A 122 6.98 4.05 3.47
CA TRP A 122 6.59 3.07 4.48
C TRP A 122 7.58 1.91 4.54
N ARG A 123 7.94 1.33 3.39
CA ARG A 123 8.87 0.19 3.35
C ARG A 123 10.28 0.58 3.77
N LEU A 124 10.73 1.79 3.45
CA LEU A 124 12.01 2.30 3.94
C LEU A 124 12.04 2.37 5.47
N VAL A 125 10.97 2.88 6.09
CA VAL A 125 10.83 2.91 7.55
C VAL A 125 10.80 1.49 8.12
N ALA A 126 9.96 0.62 7.58
CA ALA A 126 9.84 -0.76 8.05
C ALA A 126 11.16 -1.53 8.00
N VAL A 127 11.88 -1.46 6.88
CA VAL A 127 13.21 -2.09 6.73
C VAL A 127 14.20 -1.53 7.72
N SER A 128 14.23 -0.20 7.91
CA SER A 128 15.13 0.46 8.84
C SER A 128 14.87 0.01 10.29
N VAL A 129 13.62 -0.05 10.70
CA VAL A 129 13.23 -0.52 12.05
C VAL A 129 13.59 -1.99 12.24
N ILE A 130 13.27 -2.86 11.29
CA ILE A 130 13.57 -4.30 11.38
C ILE A 130 15.07 -4.52 11.50
N ARG A 131 15.88 -3.82 10.70
CA ARG A 131 17.35 -3.93 10.75
C ARG A 131 17.94 -3.40 12.06
N HIS A 132 17.42 -2.29 12.56
CA HIS A 132 17.89 -1.72 13.84
C HIS A 132 17.60 -2.66 15.00
N VAL A 133 16.39 -3.23 15.06
CA VAL A 133 16.01 -4.20 16.11
C VAL A 133 16.81 -5.51 15.99
N ALA A 134 17.13 -5.95 14.76
CA ALA A 134 17.98 -7.13 14.54
C ALA A 134 19.42 -6.89 14.98
N GLY A 135 19.98 -5.70 14.74
CA GLY A 135 21.35 -5.34 15.12
C GLY A 135 21.52 -5.06 16.64
N ALA A 136 20.49 -4.60 17.33
CA ALA A 136 20.54 -4.34 18.79
C ALA A 136 20.45 -5.62 19.65
N GLY A 137 20.23 -6.79 19.04
CA GLY A 137 20.09 -8.08 19.74
C GLY A 137 21.28 -9.03 19.54
N GLY A 138 22.39 -8.57 18.97
CA GLY A 138 23.67 -9.25 18.87
C GLY A 138 24.70 -8.53 19.70
#